data_8f84c4758e0e8348a6cc548013b8ebe7
#
_entry.id   8f84c4758e0e8348a6cc548013b8ebe7
#
_cell.length_a   1.000
_cell.length_b   1.000
_cell.length_c   1.000
_cell.angle_alpha   90.00
_cell.angle_beta   90.00
_cell.angle_gamma   90.00
#
_symmetry.space_group_name_H-M   'P 1'
#
loop_
_entity.id
_entity.type
_entity.pdbx_description
1 polymer ?
#
loop_
_entity_poly.entity_id
_entity_poly.type
_entity_poly.pdbx_seq_one_letter_code
_entity_poly.pdbx_strand_id
1 'polypeptide(L)'
;MNFISKHYDFYSGDVQFKPTKASEKQFRNNNKSALSYFIGSDNDFAEDKGFALNPWVEVEFDNCSINIYDDIATAMGNYFFTDPSGEKTKVEFSFVYKKNKEGEIKIVLHHSSFPFSM
;
A
#
# COMPACT_ATOMS: atom_id res chain seq x y z
N MET A 1 18.88 0.44 0.75
CA MET A 1 17.55 0.89 0.28
C MET A 1 16.49 0.03 0.95
N ASN A 2 15.52 0.66 1.57
CA ASN A 2 14.45 -0.10 2.20
C ASN A 2 13.31 -0.38 1.20
N PHE A 3 12.39 -1.25 1.61
CA PHE A 3 11.23 -1.64 0.81
C PHE A 3 10.42 -0.41 0.34
N ILE A 4 10.23 0.56 1.22
CA ILE A 4 9.41 1.74 0.93
C ILE A 4 10.01 2.56 -0.21
N SER A 5 11.32 2.83 -0.16
CA SER A 5 11.99 3.64 -1.19
C SER A 5 11.96 3.00 -2.56
N LYS A 6 11.91 1.67 -2.61
CA LYS A 6 11.90 0.93 -3.88
C LYS A 6 10.57 1.08 -4.61
N HIS A 7 9.46 1.13 -3.87
CA HIS A 7 8.12 1.08 -4.47
C HIS A 7 7.37 2.41 -4.42
N TYR A 8 7.65 3.25 -3.42
CA TYR A 8 6.94 4.51 -3.18
C TYR A 8 7.87 5.69 -3.40
N ASP A 9 7.36 6.74 -4.00
CA ASP A 9 8.17 7.90 -4.39
C ASP A 9 8.21 8.99 -3.33
N PHE A 10 8.71 8.66 -2.14
CA PHE A 10 8.88 9.66 -1.09
C PHE A 10 10.05 10.62 -1.35
N TYR A 11 10.91 10.29 -2.32
CA TYR A 11 12.03 11.15 -2.69
C TYR A 11 11.56 12.45 -3.35
N SER A 12 10.54 12.35 -4.23
CA SER A 12 10.02 13.51 -4.96
C SER A 12 9.05 14.35 -4.14
N GLY A 13 8.56 13.85 -3.02
CA GLY A 13 7.59 14.54 -2.18
C GLY A 13 6.79 13.57 -1.33
N ASP A 14 5.64 14.04 -0.86
CA ASP A 14 4.74 13.19 -0.11
C ASP A 14 4.07 12.17 -1.03
N VAL A 15 3.93 10.95 -0.53
CA VAL A 15 3.08 9.94 -1.15
C VAL A 15 1.76 9.94 -0.39
N GLN A 16 0.66 9.99 -1.11
CA GLN A 16 -0.66 9.93 -0.48
C GLN A 16 -0.98 8.48 -0.20
N PHE A 17 -0.85 8.08 1.05
CA PHE A 17 -0.96 6.68 1.44
C PHE A 17 -1.91 6.51 2.62
N LYS A 18 -2.97 5.74 2.41
CA LYS A 18 -3.90 5.29 3.44
C LYS A 18 -3.91 3.77 3.45
N PRO A 19 -3.11 3.15 4.36
CA PRO A 19 -3.05 1.67 4.45
C PRO A 19 -4.34 1.05 4.96
N THR A 20 -4.49 -0.26 4.70
CA THR A 20 -5.69 -1.03 4.99
C THR A 20 -6.15 -0.94 6.44
N LYS A 21 -5.22 -1.11 7.38
CA LYS A 21 -5.55 -1.24 8.81
C LYS A 21 -5.22 -0.02 9.64
N ALA A 22 -4.91 1.10 9.04
CA ALA A 22 -4.66 2.33 9.78
C ALA A 22 -5.97 3.02 10.10
N SER A 23 -6.26 3.28 11.37
CA SER A 23 -7.50 3.89 11.83
C SER A 23 -7.28 5.12 12.69
N GLU A 24 -6.31 5.13 13.58
CA GLU A 24 -6.02 6.28 14.42
C GLU A 24 -5.19 7.31 13.67
N LYS A 25 -4.09 6.88 13.08
CA LYS A 25 -3.27 7.69 12.18
C LYS A 25 -3.44 7.10 10.79
N GLN A 26 -4.47 7.55 10.12
CA GLN A 26 -4.93 6.95 8.86
C GLN A 26 -3.97 7.19 7.71
N PHE A 27 -3.39 8.38 7.63
CA PHE A 27 -2.61 8.79 6.47
C PHE A 27 -1.12 8.73 6.79
N ARG A 28 -0.39 7.96 5.99
CA ARG A 28 1.02 7.66 6.20
C ARG A 28 1.84 8.25 5.06
N ASN A 29 1.88 9.58 5.01
CA ASN A 29 2.37 10.32 3.85
C ASN A 29 3.88 10.60 3.87
N ASN A 30 4.62 10.01 4.79
CA ASN A 30 6.08 10.10 4.80
C ASN A 30 6.70 8.73 4.99
N ASN A 31 8.00 8.64 4.74
CA ASN A 31 8.72 7.37 4.77
C ASN A 31 8.61 6.67 6.12
N LYS A 32 8.81 7.41 7.22
CA LYS A 32 8.77 6.84 8.57
C LYS A 32 7.40 6.21 8.87
N SER A 33 6.33 6.95 8.61
CA SER A 33 4.97 6.49 8.93
C SER A 33 4.55 5.31 8.05
N ALA A 34 4.96 5.32 6.79
CA ALA A 34 4.65 4.21 5.87
C ALA A 34 5.44 2.95 6.27
N LEU A 35 6.72 3.10 6.57
CA LEU A 35 7.54 1.98 6.98
C LEU A 35 7.01 1.34 8.28
N SER A 36 6.59 2.17 9.24
CA SER A 36 6.02 1.70 10.49
C SER A 36 4.81 0.78 10.23
N TYR A 37 3.93 1.15 9.32
CA TYR A 37 2.77 0.33 9.02
C TYR A 37 3.16 -1.09 8.61
N PHE A 38 4.18 -1.22 7.75
CA PHE A 38 4.57 -2.54 7.22
C PHE A 38 5.36 -3.39 8.21
N ILE A 39 6.23 -2.79 9.03
CA ILE A 39 7.10 -3.57 9.91
C ILE A 39 6.82 -3.38 11.41
N GLY A 40 6.02 -2.40 11.80
CA GLY A 40 5.67 -2.15 13.19
C GLY A 40 6.84 -1.60 14.01
N SER A 41 6.73 -1.77 15.33
CA SER A 41 7.79 -1.42 16.30
C SER A 41 8.12 0.06 16.43
N ASP A 42 7.25 0.95 15.98
CA ASP A 42 7.43 2.40 16.15
C ASP A 42 6.43 2.88 17.22
N ASN A 43 6.94 3.43 18.32
CA ASN A 43 6.11 3.86 19.44
C ASN A 43 5.15 5.00 19.06
N ASP A 44 5.49 5.78 18.03
CA ASP A 44 4.62 6.86 17.55
C ASP A 44 3.38 6.33 16.82
N PHE A 45 3.38 5.03 16.45
CA PHE A 45 2.29 4.38 15.73
C PHE A 45 1.92 3.07 16.42
N ALA A 46 1.36 3.19 17.63
CA ALA A 46 1.09 2.03 18.48
C ALA A 46 0.08 1.04 17.88
N GLU A 47 -0.76 1.50 16.95
CA GLU A 47 -1.72 0.62 16.28
C GLU A 47 -1.08 -0.33 15.26
N ASP A 48 0.17 -0.07 14.86
CA ASP A 48 0.82 -0.84 13.81
C ASP A 48 1.27 -2.21 14.31
N LYS A 49 0.91 -3.24 13.53
CA LYS A 49 1.23 -4.63 13.85
C LYS A 49 2.24 -5.25 12.89
N GLY A 50 2.78 -4.45 11.97
CA GLY A 50 3.70 -4.95 10.96
C GLY A 50 2.99 -5.75 9.88
N PHE A 51 2.21 -5.08 9.04
CA PHE A 51 1.41 -5.75 8.02
C PHE A 51 2.23 -6.69 7.13
N ALA A 52 3.43 -6.26 6.74
CA ALA A 52 4.31 -7.07 5.88
C ALA A 52 4.91 -8.27 6.61
N LEU A 53 4.84 -8.31 7.95
CA LEU A 53 5.36 -9.40 8.75
C LEU A 53 4.35 -10.52 8.98
N ASN A 54 3.09 -10.32 8.58
CA ASN A 54 2.10 -11.39 8.60
C ASN A 54 2.54 -12.51 7.66
N PRO A 55 2.32 -13.77 8.04
CA PRO A 55 2.76 -14.89 7.20
C PRO A 55 1.80 -15.16 6.05
N TRP A 56 1.64 -14.17 5.16
CA TRP A 56 0.81 -14.34 3.96
C TRP A 56 1.46 -15.37 3.04
N VAL A 57 0.73 -16.40 2.65
CA VAL A 57 1.24 -17.45 1.76
C VAL A 57 0.93 -17.16 0.30
N GLU A 58 -0.02 -16.28 0.03
CA GLU A 58 -0.39 -15.92 -1.34
C GLU A 58 -1.04 -14.55 -1.36
N VAL A 59 -0.78 -13.78 -2.42
CA VAL A 59 -1.44 -12.51 -2.70
C VAL A 59 -1.89 -12.55 -4.15
N GLU A 60 -3.20 -12.42 -4.37
CA GLU A 60 -3.79 -12.41 -5.71
C GLU A 60 -4.38 -11.04 -6.01
N PHE A 61 -4.13 -10.53 -7.22
CA PHE A 61 -4.71 -9.27 -7.68
C PHE A 61 -5.86 -9.55 -8.62
N ASP A 62 -6.95 -8.82 -8.46
CA ASP A 62 -8.07 -8.78 -9.38
C ASP A 62 -8.26 -7.33 -9.77
N ASN A 63 -7.57 -6.92 -10.84
CA ASN A 63 -7.60 -5.53 -11.30
C ASN A 63 -8.91 -5.25 -12.02
N CYS A 64 -9.71 -4.36 -11.44
CA CYS A 64 -10.95 -3.93 -12.04
C CYS A 64 -10.69 -3.03 -13.25
N SER A 65 -9.71 -2.13 -13.13
CA SER A 65 -9.44 -1.13 -14.16
C SER A 65 -8.01 -0.61 -14.05
N ILE A 66 -7.34 -0.46 -15.20
CA ILE A 66 -6.03 0.17 -15.29
C ILE A 66 -6.07 1.15 -16.45
N ASN A 67 -5.68 2.40 -16.21
CA ASN A 67 -5.60 3.44 -17.23
C ASN A 67 -4.20 4.03 -17.26
N ILE A 68 -3.72 4.35 -18.45
CA ILE A 68 -2.39 4.92 -18.63
C ILE A 68 -2.51 6.29 -19.30
N TYR A 69 -1.91 7.30 -18.68
CA TYR A 69 -1.93 8.69 -19.15
C TYR A 69 -0.49 9.22 -19.14
N ASP A 70 0.18 9.18 -20.32
CA ASP A 70 1.58 9.58 -20.45
C ASP A 70 2.49 8.87 -19.46
N ASP A 71 3.01 9.56 -18.44
CA ASP A 71 3.89 8.98 -17.43
C ASP A 71 3.17 8.63 -16.13
N ILE A 72 1.83 8.64 -16.15
CA ILE A 72 0.99 8.30 -15.01
C ILE A 72 0.10 7.12 -15.35
N ALA A 73 -0.05 6.20 -14.41
CA ALA A 73 -1.02 5.12 -14.53
C ALA A 73 -1.86 5.05 -13.25
N THR A 74 -3.15 4.77 -13.43
CA THR A 74 -4.06 4.57 -12.30
C THR A 74 -4.61 3.16 -12.33
N ALA A 75 -4.78 2.56 -11.17
CA ALA A 75 -5.33 1.21 -11.06
C ALA A 75 -6.28 1.13 -9.88
N MET A 76 -7.34 0.35 -10.04
CA MET A 76 -8.33 0.12 -8.99
C MET A 76 -8.81 -1.32 -9.07
N GLY A 77 -9.02 -1.94 -7.93
CA GLY A 77 -9.52 -3.31 -7.90
C GLY A 77 -9.46 -3.92 -6.51
N ASN A 78 -9.36 -5.22 -6.48
CA ASN A 78 -9.23 -5.97 -5.23
C ASN A 78 -7.92 -6.74 -5.20
N TYR A 79 -7.41 -7.00 -3.99
CA TYR A 79 -6.42 -8.04 -3.81
C TYR A 79 -6.84 -8.92 -2.63
N PHE A 80 -6.39 -10.15 -2.67
CA PHE A 80 -6.74 -11.17 -1.69
C PHE A 80 -5.47 -11.67 -1.04
N PHE A 81 -5.42 -11.59 0.29
CA PHE A 81 -4.30 -12.09 1.06
C PHE A 81 -4.71 -13.41 1.69
N THR A 82 -3.96 -14.48 1.44
CA THR A 82 -4.23 -15.80 2.00
C THR A 82 -3.25 -16.09 3.12
N ASP A 83 -3.76 -16.45 4.29
CA ASP A 83 -2.93 -16.82 5.43
C ASP A 83 -2.60 -18.31 5.42
N PRO A 84 -1.75 -18.82 6.36
CA PRO A 84 -1.37 -20.23 6.38
C PRO A 84 -2.54 -21.20 6.61
N SER A 85 -3.65 -20.74 7.16
CA SER A 85 -4.84 -21.58 7.36
C SER A 85 -5.70 -21.70 6.11
N GLY A 86 -5.37 -20.94 5.05
CA GLY A 86 -6.14 -20.89 3.82
C GLY A 86 -7.23 -19.84 3.81
N GLU A 87 -7.36 -19.05 4.87
CA GLU A 87 -8.34 -17.98 4.92
C GLU A 87 -7.90 -16.80 4.05
N LYS A 88 -8.82 -16.30 3.22
CA LYS A 88 -8.57 -15.18 2.33
C LYS A 88 -9.20 -13.90 2.86
N THR A 89 -8.42 -12.83 2.88
CA THR A 89 -8.90 -11.50 3.24
C THR A 89 -8.97 -10.64 1.98
N LYS A 90 -10.15 -10.12 1.69
CA LYS A 90 -10.39 -9.26 0.54
C LYS A 90 -10.15 -7.81 0.92
N VAL A 91 -9.39 -7.11 0.10
CA VAL A 91 -9.05 -5.70 0.31
C VAL A 91 -9.22 -4.94 -0.99
N GLU A 92 -9.81 -3.75 -0.93
CA GLU A 92 -9.93 -2.85 -2.07
C GLU A 92 -8.69 -1.98 -2.17
N PHE A 93 -8.27 -1.66 -3.39
CA PHE A 93 -7.12 -0.78 -3.57
C PHE A 93 -7.35 0.25 -4.67
N SER A 94 -6.68 1.38 -4.52
CA SER A 94 -6.52 2.38 -5.56
C SER A 94 -5.05 2.80 -5.57
N PHE A 95 -4.44 2.78 -6.75
CA PHE A 95 -3.04 3.18 -6.92
C PHE A 95 -2.92 4.25 -7.97
N VAL A 96 -2.00 5.18 -7.76
CA VAL A 96 -1.47 6.02 -8.81
C VAL A 96 0.03 5.80 -8.89
N TYR A 97 0.52 5.47 -10.07
CA TYR A 97 1.92 5.23 -10.37
C TYR A 97 2.44 6.38 -11.22
N LYS A 98 3.69 6.74 -11.01
CA LYS A 98 4.34 7.75 -11.83
C LYS A 98 5.70 7.25 -12.29
N LYS A 99 6.01 7.49 -13.56
CA LYS A 99 7.33 7.21 -14.12
C LYS A 99 8.22 8.39 -13.83
N ASN A 100 9.36 8.17 -13.18
CA ASN A 100 10.29 9.24 -12.86
C ASN A 100 11.28 9.47 -14.00
N LYS A 101 12.22 10.41 -13.81
CA LYS A 101 13.19 10.79 -14.83
C LYS A 101 14.12 9.64 -15.23
N GLU A 102 14.36 8.71 -14.33
CA GLU A 102 15.21 7.55 -14.59
C GLU A 102 14.45 6.41 -15.27
N GLY A 103 13.15 6.60 -15.55
CA GLY A 103 12.32 5.57 -16.16
C GLY A 103 11.76 4.55 -15.20
N GLU A 104 11.92 4.77 -13.89
CA GLU A 104 11.37 3.88 -12.87
C GLU A 104 9.92 4.23 -12.59
N ILE A 105 9.10 3.21 -12.33
CA ILE A 105 7.69 3.39 -11.99
C ILE A 105 7.53 3.24 -10.50
N LYS A 106 6.97 4.28 -9.86
CA LYS A 106 6.79 4.29 -8.41
C LYS A 106 5.41 4.76 -8.02
N ILE A 107 4.96 4.31 -6.85
CA ILE A 107 3.65 4.65 -6.30
C ILE A 107 3.69 6.06 -5.71
N VAL A 108 2.75 6.90 -6.09
CA VAL A 108 2.58 8.23 -5.53
C VAL A 108 1.25 8.38 -4.77
N LEU A 109 0.33 7.45 -4.98
CA LEU A 109 -0.90 7.36 -4.18
C LEU A 109 -1.26 5.89 -4.01
N HIS A 110 -1.61 5.51 -2.80
CA HIS A 110 -2.08 4.17 -2.47
C HIS A 110 -3.16 4.27 -1.39
N HIS A 111 -4.35 3.86 -1.74
CA HIS A 111 -5.46 3.77 -0.80
C HIS A 111 -5.91 2.31 -0.72
N SER A 112 -5.92 1.75 0.48
CA SER A 112 -6.42 0.40 0.73
C SER A 112 -7.45 0.42 1.83
N SER A 113 -8.49 -0.37 1.67
CA SER A 113 -9.56 -0.47 2.65
C SER A 113 -10.26 -1.82 2.54
N PHE A 114 -10.92 -2.22 3.63
CA PHE A 114 -11.81 -3.37 3.57
C PHE A 114 -13.11 -2.96 2.88
N PRO A 115 -13.78 -3.89 2.16
CA PRO A 115 -15.11 -3.60 1.65
C PRO A 115 -16.05 -3.19 2.78
N PHE A 116 -16.95 -2.26 2.48
CA PHE A 116 -17.92 -1.81 3.47
C PHE A 116 -18.73 -3.00 4.00
N SER A 117 -18.96 -3.01 5.32
CA SER A 117 -19.86 -3.97 5.92
C SER A 117 -20.64 -3.29 7.05
N MET A 118 -21.86 -3.78 7.25
CA MET A 118 -22.77 -3.23 8.25
C MET A 118 -22.47 -3.82 9.62
#